data_a489b78df9beccdb29a044721672fcae
#
_entry.id   a489b78df9beccdb29a044721672fcae
#
_cell.length_a   1.000
_cell.length_b   1.000
_cell.length_c   1.000
_cell.angle_alpha   90.00
_cell.angle_beta   90.00
_cell.angle_gamma   90.00
#
_symmetry.space_group_name_H-M   'P 1'
#
loop_
_entity.id
_entity.type
_entity.pdbx_description
1 polymer ?
#
loop_
_entity_poly.entity_id
_entity_poly.type
_entity_poly.pdbx_seq_one_letter_code
_entity_poly.pdbx_strand_id
1 'polypeptide(L)'
;TALALVQRYLRHSTLTLPLPEALLNQQVRARLQDNPHIDYIQIDCLPDRFDIKLDGHFQRMVYTLSLSVTVKESQLTSDAPFMRFLQLDQALDVQWRQAPVLVNWATRHIGQGAFQLASKLPLPSLTQQIVSHIPGLHREGIRQWRLNLAEAGMIDFLNNRPWLMEKLVSLGDRNVLPGLNFLQESQDWLQKLVNQIEVKDLSVQSGRLDIKVGLRGS
;
A
#
# COMPACT_ATOMS: atom_id res chain seq x y z
N THR A 1 30.22 22.28 -3.02
CA THR A 1 28.93 22.60 -3.67
C THR A 1 27.78 22.07 -2.81
N ALA A 2 26.62 22.74 -2.81
CA ALA A 2 25.44 22.34 -2.04
C ALA A 2 25.00 20.88 -2.37
N LEU A 3 25.17 20.43 -3.61
CA LEU A 3 24.98 19.04 -4.03
C LEU A 3 25.79 18.04 -3.19
N ALA A 4 27.08 18.30 -3.02
CA ALA A 4 27.95 17.42 -2.26
C ALA A 4 27.52 17.32 -0.78
N LEU A 5 26.99 18.39 -0.21
CA LEU A 5 26.44 18.38 1.15
C LEU A 5 25.18 17.52 1.27
N VAL A 6 24.23 17.70 0.36
CA VAL A 6 22.99 16.89 0.33
C VAL A 6 23.30 15.42 0.05
N GLN A 7 24.18 15.12 -0.91
CA GLN A 7 24.62 13.77 -1.18
C GLN A 7 25.35 13.14 0.02
N ARG A 8 26.21 13.90 0.70
CA ARG A 8 26.88 13.45 1.91
C ARG A 8 25.88 13.17 3.04
N TYR A 9 24.88 14.03 3.21
CA TYR A 9 23.80 13.82 4.18
C TYR A 9 23.02 12.54 3.87
N LEU A 10 22.55 12.37 2.63
CA LEU A 10 21.76 11.21 2.21
C LEU A 10 22.56 9.89 2.14
N ARG A 11 23.91 9.94 2.12
CA ARG A 11 24.77 8.75 2.26
C ARG A 11 24.76 8.18 3.68
N HIS A 12 24.58 9.02 4.67
CA HIS A 12 24.67 8.63 6.08
C HIS A 12 23.32 8.71 6.81
N SER A 13 22.29 9.21 6.14
CA SER A 13 20.98 9.43 6.72
C SER A 13 19.90 9.13 5.69
N THR A 14 18.78 8.60 6.14
CA THR A 14 17.58 8.47 5.31
C THR A 14 16.67 9.66 5.52
N LEU A 15 15.99 10.07 4.46
CA LEU A 15 14.96 11.10 4.52
C LEU A 15 13.59 10.44 4.56
N THR A 16 12.73 10.88 5.48
CA THR A 16 11.36 10.38 5.58
C THR A 16 10.41 11.29 4.79
N LEU A 17 9.74 10.71 3.81
CA LEU A 17 8.73 11.37 2.99
C LEU A 17 7.34 10.88 3.41
N PRO A 18 6.49 11.70 4.03
CA PRO A 18 5.16 11.29 4.41
C PRO A 18 4.25 11.23 3.17
N LEU A 19 3.63 10.08 2.94
CA LEU A 19 2.56 9.87 1.98
C LEU A 19 1.22 9.88 2.73
N PRO A 20 0.39 10.92 2.60
CA PRO A 20 -0.91 10.98 3.24
C PRO A 20 -1.80 9.81 2.80
N GLU A 21 -2.58 9.27 3.71
CA GLU A 21 -3.53 8.19 3.48
C GLU A 21 -4.50 8.48 2.32
N ALA A 22 -4.97 9.74 2.21
CA ALA A 22 -5.84 10.15 1.10
C ALA A 22 -5.17 9.94 -0.27
N LEU A 23 -3.87 10.25 -0.39
CA LEU A 23 -3.13 10.07 -1.64
C LEU A 23 -2.84 8.59 -1.91
N LEU A 24 -2.53 7.80 -0.87
CA LEU A 24 -2.41 6.34 -0.97
C LEU A 24 -3.70 5.73 -1.51
N ASN A 25 -4.85 6.09 -0.92
CA ASN A 25 -6.16 5.63 -1.35
C ASN A 25 -6.48 6.02 -2.79
N GLN A 26 -6.16 7.25 -3.19
CA GLN A 26 -6.33 7.71 -4.57
C GLN A 26 -5.54 6.85 -5.56
N GLN A 27 -4.28 6.55 -5.25
CA GLN A 27 -3.43 5.74 -6.12
C GLN A 27 -3.92 4.29 -6.23
N VAL A 28 -4.31 3.69 -5.11
CA VAL A 28 -4.81 2.31 -5.10
C VAL A 28 -6.13 2.21 -5.86
N ARG A 29 -7.05 3.16 -5.68
CA ARG A 29 -8.31 3.21 -6.44
C ARG A 29 -8.07 3.38 -7.93
N ALA A 30 -7.15 4.25 -8.34
CA ALA A 30 -6.81 4.43 -9.76
C ALA A 30 -6.27 3.15 -10.40
N ARG A 31 -5.54 2.31 -9.64
CA ARG A 31 -5.02 1.02 -10.12
C ARG A 31 -6.09 -0.08 -10.20
N LEU A 32 -7.11 0.01 -9.36
CA LEU A 32 -8.17 -1.00 -9.29
C LEU A 32 -9.47 -0.57 -10.00
N GLN A 33 -9.52 0.62 -10.61
CA GLN A 33 -10.74 1.14 -11.25
C GLN A 33 -11.30 0.23 -12.35
N ASP A 34 -10.43 -0.49 -13.08
CA ASP A 34 -10.81 -1.39 -14.16
C ASP A 34 -10.95 -2.85 -13.70
N ASN A 35 -10.86 -3.10 -12.38
CA ASN A 35 -11.02 -4.44 -11.85
C ASN A 35 -12.51 -4.83 -11.82
N PRO A 36 -12.93 -5.90 -12.55
CA PRO A 36 -14.33 -6.24 -12.68
C PRO A 36 -14.98 -6.78 -11.40
N HIS A 37 -14.21 -7.00 -10.34
CA HIS A 37 -14.67 -7.62 -9.11
C HIS A 37 -14.56 -6.72 -7.87
N ILE A 38 -13.91 -5.56 -8.01
CA ILE A 38 -13.70 -4.60 -6.92
C ILE A 38 -14.38 -3.29 -7.28
N ASP A 39 -15.43 -2.94 -6.55
CA ASP A 39 -16.18 -1.70 -6.75
C ASP A 39 -15.57 -0.54 -5.96
N TYR A 40 -15.00 -0.85 -4.79
CA TYR A 40 -14.43 0.16 -3.89
C TYR A 40 -13.33 -0.42 -3.01
N ILE A 41 -12.32 0.39 -2.72
CA ILE A 41 -11.27 0.10 -1.74
C ILE A 41 -11.00 1.32 -0.86
N GLN A 42 -10.83 1.07 0.43
CA GLN A 42 -10.41 2.03 1.44
C GLN A 42 -9.30 1.41 2.26
N ILE A 43 -8.23 2.17 2.48
CA ILE A 43 -7.09 1.80 3.33
C ILE A 43 -6.98 2.88 4.40
N ASP A 44 -7.07 2.47 5.66
CA ASP A 44 -6.84 3.31 6.81
C ASP A 44 -5.47 2.97 7.40
N CYS A 45 -4.61 3.97 7.52
CA CYS A 45 -3.28 3.83 8.09
C CYS A 45 -3.35 4.03 9.60
N LEU A 46 -3.00 2.99 10.35
CA LEU A 46 -2.87 3.01 11.81
C LEU A 46 -1.42 2.69 12.20
N PRO A 47 -0.99 2.97 13.45
CA PRO A 47 0.37 2.62 13.85
C PRO A 47 0.69 1.14 13.60
N ASP A 48 1.71 0.88 12.76
CA ASP A 48 2.22 -0.44 12.37
C ASP A 48 1.22 -1.37 11.67
N ARG A 49 0.05 -0.86 11.21
CA ARG A 49 -0.93 -1.67 10.49
C ARG A 49 -1.73 -0.89 9.47
N PHE A 50 -2.30 -1.62 8.52
CA PHE A 50 -3.34 -1.14 7.63
C PHE A 50 -4.66 -1.84 7.96
N ASP A 51 -5.74 -1.07 8.03
CA ASP A 51 -7.10 -1.59 7.99
C ASP A 51 -7.64 -1.34 6.58
N ILE A 52 -8.00 -2.42 5.88
CA ILE A 52 -8.39 -2.40 4.47
C ILE A 52 -9.84 -2.83 4.36
N LYS A 53 -10.66 -2.02 3.73
CA LYS A 53 -12.03 -2.36 3.37
C LYS A 53 -12.17 -2.46 1.86
N LEU A 54 -12.69 -3.59 1.40
CA LEU A 54 -12.97 -3.89 0.00
C LEU A 54 -14.45 -4.17 -0.16
N ASP A 55 -15.13 -3.41 -1.03
CA ASP A 55 -16.48 -3.70 -1.48
C ASP A 55 -16.41 -4.15 -2.95
N GLY A 56 -17.19 -5.15 -3.32
CA GLY A 56 -17.17 -5.66 -4.67
C GLY A 56 -18.25 -6.69 -4.96
N HIS A 57 -18.16 -7.26 -6.13
CA HIS A 57 -19.10 -8.29 -6.57
C HIS A 57 -18.41 -9.40 -7.35
N PHE A 58 -18.94 -10.60 -7.22
CA PHE A 58 -18.52 -11.77 -7.97
C PHE A 58 -19.75 -12.57 -8.38
N GLN A 59 -20.00 -12.68 -9.68
CA GLN A 59 -21.21 -13.27 -10.24
C GLN A 59 -22.49 -12.60 -9.68
N ARG A 60 -23.24 -13.33 -8.83
CA ARG A 60 -24.47 -12.85 -8.18
C ARG A 60 -24.26 -12.44 -6.71
N MET A 61 -23.04 -12.47 -6.22
CA MET A 61 -22.70 -12.11 -4.86
C MET A 61 -22.19 -10.66 -4.82
N VAL A 62 -22.59 -9.92 -3.80
CA VAL A 62 -21.97 -8.68 -3.38
C VAL A 62 -21.26 -8.96 -2.07
N TYR A 63 -20.03 -8.48 -1.91
CA TYR A 63 -19.26 -8.71 -0.72
C TYR A 63 -18.64 -7.44 -0.16
N THR A 64 -18.48 -7.40 1.15
CA THR A 64 -17.63 -6.46 1.87
C THR A 64 -16.59 -7.26 2.63
N LEU A 65 -15.32 -7.08 2.28
CA LEU A 65 -14.18 -7.70 2.96
C LEU A 65 -13.45 -6.64 3.77
N SER A 66 -13.29 -6.87 5.06
CA SER A 66 -12.46 -6.07 5.95
C SER A 66 -11.25 -6.88 6.39
N LEU A 67 -10.06 -6.32 6.26
CA LEU A 67 -8.79 -6.95 6.60
C LEU A 67 -7.96 -6.00 7.45
N SER A 68 -7.40 -6.50 8.55
CA SER A 68 -6.34 -5.81 9.28
C SER A 68 -5.02 -6.53 9.04
N VAL A 69 -4.03 -5.82 8.53
CA VAL A 69 -2.71 -6.38 8.21
C VAL A 69 -1.58 -5.53 8.77
N THR A 70 -0.49 -6.17 9.17
CA THR A 70 0.76 -5.49 9.55
C THR A 70 1.88 -5.87 8.61
N VAL A 71 2.79 -4.94 8.34
CA VAL A 71 4.00 -5.20 7.54
C VAL A 71 4.97 -5.99 8.40
N LYS A 72 5.39 -7.16 7.92
CA LYS A 72 6.39 -8.02 8.58
C LYS A 72 7.77 -7.83 8.01
N GLU A 73 7.83 -7.64 6.71
CA GLU A 73 9.07 -7.52 5.97
C GLU A 73 8.84 -6.65 4.75
N SER A 74 9.79 -5.79 4.44
CA SER A 74 9.83 -5.06 3.18
C SER A 74 11.21 -5.19 2.56
N GLN A 75 11.27 -5.57 1.29
CA GLN A 75 12.50 -5.63 0.50
C GLN A 75 12.29 -4.77 -0.74
N LEU A 76 12.75 -3.52 -0.68
CA LEU A 76 12.42 -2.49 -1.66
C LEU A 76 13.55 -2.25 -2.67
N THR A 77 14.76 -2.63 -2.31
CA THR A 77 16.00 -2.39 -3.08
C THR A 77 16.45 -3.58 -3.92
N SER A 78 15.66 -4.65 -4.00
CA SER A 78 15.98 -5.83 -4.81
C SER A 78 15.43 -5.71 -6.24
N ASP A 79 15.91 -6.58 -7.14
CA ASP A 79 15.38 -6.72 -8.49
C ASP A 79 13.91 -7.16 -8.52
N ALA A 80 13.45 -7.80 -7.43
CA ALA A 80 12.07 -8.22 -7.20
C ALA A 80 11.52 -7.64 -5.88
N PRO A 81 11.21 -6.34 -5.84
CA PRO A 81 10.79 -5.67 -4.60
C PRO A 81 9.43 -6.18 -4.13
N PHE A 82 9.33 -6.43 -2.83
CA PHE A 82 8.12 -6.96 -2.23
C PHE A 82 7.88 -6.44 -0.82
N MET A 83 6.62 -6.58 -0.36
CA MET A 83 6.22 -6.45 1.03
C MET A 83 5.52 -7.73 1.49
N ARG A 84 5.83 -8.19 2.70
CA ARG A 84 5.10 -9.26 3.37
C ARG A 84 4.21 -8.70 4.45
N PHE A 85 3.00 -9.19 4.46
CA PHE A 85 1.98 -8.81 5.42
C PHE A 85 1.58 -10.02 6.27
N LEU A 86 1.36 -9.76 7.55
CA LEU A 86 0.66 -10.69 8.43
C LEU A 86 -0.76 -10.19 8.62
N GLN A 87 -1.73 -11.02 8.29
CA GLN A 87 -3.13 -10.77 8.54
C GLN A 87 -3.41 -10.93 10.05
N LEU A 88 -3.89 -9.86 10.67
CA LEU A 88 -4.25 -9.80 12.08
C LEU A 88 -5.70 -10.22 12.27
N ASP A 89 -6.59 -9.67 11.45
CA ASP A 89 -8.03 -9.91 11.51
C ASP A 89 -8.66 -9.91 10.11
N GLN A 90 -9.85 -10.51 10.01
CA GLN A 90 -10.63 -10.56 8.78
C GLN A 90 -12.11 -10.65 9.11
N ALA A 91 -12.93 -9.86 8.41
CA ALA A 91 -14.37 -10.00 8.38
C ALA A 91 -14.84 -9.97 6.91
N LEU A 92 -15.76 -10.86 6.56
CA LEU A 92 -16.35 -10.91 5.22
C LEU A 92 -17.88 -10.96 5.39
N ASP A 93 -18.57 -9.98 4.82
CA ASP A 93 -20.01 -9.98 4.65
C ASP A 93 -20.35 -10.28 3.19
N VAL A 94 -21.26 -11.22 2.95
CA VAL A 94 -21.68 -11.64 1.61
C VAL A 94 -23.19 -11.56 1.49
N GLN A 95 -23.66 -10.91 0.43
CA GLN A 95 -25.06 -10.79 0.10
C GLN A 95 -25.30 -11.30 -1.32
N TRP A 96 -26.39 -12.05 -1.50
CA TRP A 96 -26.79 -12.56 -2.81
C TRP A 96 -27.73 -11.57 -3.50
N ARG A 97 -27.38 -11.14 -4.70
CA ARG A 97 -28.32 -10.38 -5.55
C ARG A 97 -29.47 -11.30 -5.95
N GLN A 98 -30.71 -10.85 -5.77
CA GLN A 98 -31.95 -11.57 -6.12
C GLN A 98 -32.28 -12.81 -5.28
N ALA A 99 -31.67 -13.01 -4.12
CA ALA A 99 -32.14 -14.05 -3.20
C ALA A 99 -33.38 -13.57 -2.43
N PRO A 100 -34.35 -14.45 -2.15
CA PRO A 100 -35.45 -14.13 -1.24
C PRO A 100 -34.93 -13.62 0.09
N VAL A 101 -35.65 -12.68 0.74
CA VAL A 101 -35.24 -12.05 2.01
C VAL A 101 -34.84 -13.08 3.06
N LEU A 102 -35.53 -14.22 3.11
CA LEU A 102 -35.20 -15.35 4.00
C LEU A 102 -33.81 -15.98 3.74
N VAL A 103 -33.41 -16.08 2.49
CA VAL A 103 -32.09 -16.65 2.11
C VAL A 103 -30.99 -15.66 2.48
N ASN A 104 -31.21 -14.37 2.24
CA ASN A 104 -30.27 -13.31 2.65
C ASN A 104 -30.15 -13.23 4.18
N TRP A 105 -31.26 -13.40 4.92
CA TRP A 105 -31.24 -13.46 6.37
C TRP A 105 -30.48 -14.69 6.89
N ALA A 106 -30.76 -15.87 6.33
CA ALA A 106 -30.06 -17.12 6.71
C ALA A 106 -28.57 -17.05 6.37
N THR A 107 -28.21 -16.51 5.22
CA THR A 107 -26.79 -16.31 4.82
C THR A 107 -26.08 -15.32 5.73
N ARG A 108 -26.76 -14.25 6.17
CA ARG A 108 -26.23 -13.29 7.12
C ARG A 108 -25.99 -13.90 8.51
N HIS A 109 -26.93 -14.67 9.02
CA HIS A 109 -26.86 -15.19 10.40
C HIS A 109 -26.14 -16.53 10.49
N ILE A 110 -26.33 -17.41 9.53
CA ILE A 110 -25.64 -18.71 9.47
C ILE A 110 -24.25 -18.52 8.84
N GLY A 111 -24.15 -17.68 7.80
CA GLY A 111 -22.91 -17.34 7.13
C GLY A 111 -21.91 -16.63 8.03
N GLN A 112 -22.33 -15.67 8.86
CA GLN A 112 -21.44 -15.01 9.82
C GLN A 112 -20.97 -15.96 10.93
N GLY A 113 -21.84 -16.82 11.44
CA GLY A 113 -21.46 -17.84 12.43
C GLY A 113 -20.59 -18.95 11.81
N ALA A 114 -20.96 -19.46 10.66
CA ALA A 114 -20.16 -20.43 9.92
C ALA A 114 -18.87 -19.77 9.38
N PHE A 115 -18.90 -18.49 9.06
CA PHE A 115 -17.74 -17.74 8.57
C PHE A 115 -16.79 -17.33 9.69
N GLN A 116 -17.29 -17.01 10.88
CA GLN A 116 -16.45 -16.85 12.08
C GLN A 116 -15.78 -18.16 12.49
N LEU A 117 -16.46 -19.28 12.33
CA LEU A 117 -15.87 -20.61 12.46
C LEU A 117 -14.94 -20.94 11.29
N ALA A 118 -15.28 -20.52 10.08
CA ALA A 118 -14.48 -20.73 8.88
C ALA A 118 -13.31 -19.72 8.73
N SER A 119 -13.35 -18.55 9.38
CA SER A 119 -12.18 -17.67 9.48
C SER A 119 -11.10 -18.27 10.39
N LYS A 120 -11.48 -19.21 11.26
CA LYS A 120 -10.57 -20.06 12.04
C LYS A 120 -10.17 -21.34 11.29
N LEU A 121 -10.95 -21.77 10.30
CA LEU A 121 -10.60 -22.85 9.39
C LEU A 121 -10.12 -22.23 8.07
N PRO A 122 -9.10 -22.79 7.42
CA PRO A 122 -8.61 -22.28 6.14
C PRO A 122 -9.64 -22.61 5.04
N LEU A 123 -10.71 -21.81 4.95
CA LEU A 123 -11.54 -21.82 3.74
C LEU A 123 -10.83 -20.95 2.69
N PRO A 124 -10.06 -21.58 1.80
CA PRO A 124 -9.22 -20.83 0.88
C PRO A 124 -10.01 -20.13 -0.21
N SER A 125 -11.33 -20.39 -0.34
CA SER A 125 -11.93 -20.19 -1.65
C SER A 125 -12.37 -18.76 -1.95
N LEU A 126 -13.14 -18.09 -1.08
CA LEU A 126 -13.70 -16.77 -1.42
C LEU A 126 -12.72 -15.62 -1.21
N THR A 127 -12.10 -15.53 -0.04
CA THR A 127 -11.10 -14.49 0.21
C THR A 127 -9.92 -14.60 -0.74
N GLN A 128 -9.48 -15.82 -1.03
CA GLN A 128 -8.42 -16.07 -2.00
C GLN A 128 -8.85 -15.71 -3.41
N GLN A 129 -10.08 -15.99 -3.82
CA GLN A 129 -10.62 -15.58 -5.11
C GLN A 129 -10.70 -14.06 -5.21
N ILE A 130 -11.22 -13.35 -4.19
CA ILE A 130 -11.27 -11.89 -4.15
C ILE A 130 -9.86 -11.30 -4.26
N VAL A 131 -8.96 -11.80 -3.43
CA VAL A 131 -7.58 -11.29 -3.33
C VAL A 131 -6.75 -11.65 -4.57
N SER A 132 -7.00 -12.77 -5.24
CA SER A 132 -6.31 -13.15 -6.48
C SER A 132 -6.53 -12.18 -7.64
N HIS A 133 -7.55 -11.31 -7.54
CA HIS A 133 -7.79 -10.26 -8.52
C HIS A 133 -6.99 -8.97 -8.24
N ILE A 134 -6.25 -8.90 -7.14
CA ILE A 134 -5.36 -7.79 -6.84
C ILE A 134 -4.00 -8.10 -7.46
N PRO A 135 -3.52 -7.31 -8.45
CA PRO A 135 -2.25 -7.57 -9.11
C PRO A 135 -1.09 -7.64 -8.13
N GLY A 136 -0.26 -8.66 -8.25
CA GLY A 136 0.94 -8.84 -7.45
C GLY A 136 0.71 -9.32 -6.02
N LEU A 137 -0.53 -9.52 -5.57
CA LEU A 137 -0.83 -10.01 -4.23
C LEU A 137 -0.95 -11.53 -4.21
N HIS A 138 -0.03 -12.20 -3.51
CA HIS A 138 0.06 -13.64 -3.41
C HIS A 138 -0.06 -14.12 -1.97
N ARG A 139 -0.71 -15.25 -1.77
CA ARG A 139 -0.78 -15.89 -0.46
C ARG A 139 0.42 -16.81 -0.25
N GLU A 140 1.22 -16.58 0.78
CA GLU A 140 2.36 -17.44 1.14
C GLU A 140 2.04 -18.41 2.29
N GLY A 141 0.99 -18.14 3.08
CA GLY A 141 0.60 -18.97 4.22
C GLY A 141 -0.83 -18.71 4.69
N ILE A 142 -1.21 -19.31 5.82
CA ILE A 142 -2.59 -19.20 6.35
C ILE A 142 -2.99 -17.74 6.58
N ARG A 143 -2.07 -16.92 7.10
CA ARG A 143 -2.25 -15.49 7.39
C ARG A 143 -1.15 -14.63 6.82
N GLN A 144 -0.38 -15.16 5.87
CA GLN A 144 0.75 -14.44 5.29
C GLN A 144 0.49 -14.15 3.83
N TRP A 145 0.71 -12.89 3.46
CA TRP A 145 0.51 -12.37 2.13
C TRP A 145 1.77 -11.67 1.66
N ARG A 146 2.10 -11.85 0.40
CA ARG A 146 3.19 -11.14 -0.26
C ARG A 146 2.64 -10.29 -1.37
N LEU A 147 3.00 -9.00 -1.36
CA LEU A 147 2.72 -8.07 -2.44
C LEU A 147 4.00 -7.85 -3.23
N ASN A 148 4.01 -8.27 -4.49
CA ASN A 148 5.04 -7.91 -5.45
C ASN A 148 4.77 -6.47 -5.91
N LEU A 149 5.66 -5.54 -5.54
CA LEU A 149 5.44 -4.11 -5.76
C LEU A 149 5.56 -3.71 -7.23
N ALA A 150 6.33 -4.46 -8.03
CA ALA A 150 6.43 -4.24 -9.47
C ALA A 150 5.13 -4.62 -10.19
N GLU A 151 4.59 -5.80 -9.91
CA GLU A 151 3.32 -6.29 -10.48
C GLU A 151 2.13 -5.43 -10.01
N ALA A 152 2.16 -4.97 -8.76
CA ALA A 152 1.15 -4.05 -8.23
C ALA A 152 1.26 -2.62 -8.82
N GLY A 153 2.30 -2.32 -9.61
CA GLY A 153 2.58 -1.00 -10.17
C GLY A 153 2.93 0.06 -9.10
N MET A 154 3.22 -0.37 -7.87
CA MET A 154 3.61 0.54 -6.80
C MET A 154 5.03 1.09 -6.99
N ILE A 155 5.90 0.35 -7.67
CA ILE A 155 7.26 0.83 -7.98
C ILE A 155 7.22 2.07 -8.87
N ASP A 156 6.35 2.10 -9.87
CA ASP A 156 6.19 3.25 -10.75
C ASP A 156 5.72 4.48 -9.97
N PHE A 157 4.84 4.27 -8.98
CA PHE A 157 4.38 5.33 -8.10
C PHE A 157 5.49 5.81 -7.14
N LEU A 158 6.19 4.89 -6.48
CA LEU A 158 7.29 5.21 -5.56
C LEU A 158 8.47 5.90 -6.29
N ASN A 159 8.68 5.55 -7.56
CA ASN A 159 9.66 6.17 -8.44
C ASN A 159 9.09 7.37 -9.22
N ASN A 160 7.88 7.83 -8.89
CA ASN A 160 7.27 8.99 -9.56
C ASN A 160 8.12 10.24 -9.27
N ARG A 161 8.95 10.59 -10.24
CA ARG A 161 9.90 11.72 -10.15
C ARG A 161 9.23 13.06 -9.83
N PRO A 162 8.11 13.45 -10.46
CA PRO A 162 7.40 14.67 -10.11
C PRO A 162 6.99 14.74 -8.64
N TRP A 163 6.41 13.67 -8.10
CA TRP A 163 6.02 13.62 -6.69
C TRP A 163 7.23 13.71 -5.74
N LEU A 164 8.31 12.96 -6.02
CA LEU A 164 9.57 13.02 -5.24
C LEU A 164 10.17 14.42 -5.28
N MET A 165 10.18 15.06 -6.46
CA MET A 165 10.68 16.44 -6.62
C MET A 165 9.85 17.42 -5.80
N GLU A 166 8.53 17.38 -5.88
CA GLU A 166 7.63 18.23 -5.10
C GLU A 166 7.89 18.08 -3.59
N LYS A 167 8.02 16.84 -3.11
CA LYS A 167 8.30 16.59 -1.68
C LYS A 167 9.68 17.07 -1.26
N LEU A 168 10.71 16.87 -2.07
CA LEU A 168 12.06 17.38 -1.77
C LEU A 168 12.09 18.90 -1.73
N VAL A 169 11.43 19.59 -2.66
CA VAL A 169 11.30 21.06 -2.64
C VAL A 169 10.59 21.52 -1.36
N SER A 170 9.45 20.91 -1.03
CA SER A 170 8.70 21.24 0.20
C SER A 170 9.52 21.04 1.49
N LEU A 171 10.44 20.08 1.51
CA LEU A 171 11.35 19.86 2.64
C LEU A 171 12.51 20.88 2.66
N GLY A 172 12.93 21.34 1.49
CA GLY A 172 13.89 22.44 1.37
C GLY A 172 13.36 23.75 1.96
N ASP A 173 12.11 24.09 1.66
CA ASP A 173 11.41 25.27 2.21
C ASP A 173 11.31 25.22 3.73
N ARG A 174 11.28 24.04 4.33
CA ARG A 174 11.23 23.85 5.79
C ARG A 174 12.61 23.77 6.47
N ASN A 175 13.69 24.03 5.74
CA ASN A 175 15.08 23.90 6.23
C ASN A 175 15.44 22.52 6.80
N VAL A 176 14.70 21.45 6.42
CA VAL A 176 14.95 20.09 6.89
C VAL A 176 16.23 19.51 6.26
N LEU A 177 16.58 19.97 5.05
CA LEU A 177 17.80 19.59 4.35
C LEU A 177 18.69 20.80 4.13
N PRO A 178 19.86 20.86 4.80
CA PRO A 178 20.82 21.95 4.60
C PRO A 178 21.29 22.03 3.14
N GLY A 179 21.19 23.20 2.54
CA GLY A 179 21.65 23.43 1.18
C GLY A 179 20.62 23.23 0.07
N LEU A 180 19.42 22.71 0.34
CA LEU A 180 18.35 22.61 -0.65
C LEU A 180 17.84 23.99 -1.11
N ASN A 181 17.83 24.97 -0.21
CA ASN A 181 17.39 26.35 -0.53
C ASN A 181 18.23 26.99 -1.64
N PHE A 182 19.51 26.62 -1.75
CA PHE A 182 20.42 27.09 -2.81
C PHE A 182 20.24 26.39 -4.15
N LEU A 183 19.36 25.40 -4.20
CA LEU A 183 19.25 24.44 -5.30
C LEU A 183 17.90 24.53 -6.01
N GLN A 184 16.96 25.30 -5.46
CA GLN A 184 15.67 25.58 -6.08
C GLN A 184 15.81 26.31 -7.44
N GLU A 185 16.95 26.97 -7.69
CA GLU A 185 17.21 27.69 -8.93
C GLU A 185 17.62 26.78 -10.11
N SER A 186 17.86 25.47 -9.88
CA SER A 186 18.34 24.56 -10.93
C SER A 186 17.55 23.25 -10.95
N GLN A 187 16.55 23.18 -11.84
CA GLN A 187 15.73 21.96 -12.08
C GLN A 187 16.57 20.74 -12.48
N ASP A 188 17.63 20.94 -13.28
CA ASP A 188 18.53 19.88 -13.74
C ASP A 188 19.20 19.12 -12.59
N TRP A 189 19.45 19.84 -11.54
CA TRP A 189 20.12 19.28 -10.36
C TRP A 189 19.18 18.43 -9.50
N LEU A 190 17.96 18.93 -9.24
CA LEU A 190 16.91 18.15 -8.55
C LEU A 190 16.64 16.86 -9.30
N GLN A 191 16.60 16.91 -10.62
CA GLN A 191 16.40 15.74 -11.46
C GLN A 191 17.55 14.72 -11.34
N LYS A 192 18.80 15.20 -11.27
CA LYS A 192 19.96 14.33 -10.99
C LYS A 192 19.89 13.68 -9.61
N LEU A 193 19.47 14.42 -8.59
CA LEU A 193 19.31 13.89 -7.23
C LEU A 193 18.21 12.83 -7.18
N VAL A 194 17.02 13.13 -7.73
CA VAL A 194 15.88 12.19 -7.76
C VAL A 194 16.25 10.88 -8.47
N ASN A 195 17.11 10.93 -9.49
CA ASN A 195 17.60 9.73 -10.19
C ASN A 195 18.52 8.85 -9.33
N GLN A 196 19.12 9.42 -8.28
CA GLN A 196 20.02 8.72 -7.37
C GLN A 196 19.33 8.24 -6.08
N ILE A 197 18.10 8.68 -5.86
CA ILE A 197 17.31 8.28 -4.68
C ILE A 197 16.66 6.92 -4.93
N GLU A 198 16.64 6.11 -3.89
CA GLU A 198 15.87 4.88 -3.84
C GLU A 198 15.10 4.77 -2.52
N VAL A 199 13.99 4.06 -2.54
CA VAL A 199 13.22 3.76 -1.33
C VAL A 199 13.94 2.68 -0.54
N LYS A 200 14.27 2.98 0.71
CA LYS A 200 14.99 2.08 1.63
C LYS A 200 14.06 1.30 2.55
N ASP A 201 13.00 1.95 3.02
CA ASP A 201 12.09 1.38 4.00
C ASP A 201 10.72 2.08 3.97
N LEU A 202 9.71 1.39 4.51
CA LEU A 202 8.35 1.89 4.67
C LEU A 202 7.87 1.65 6.10
N SER A 203 7.22 2.63 6.70
CA SER A 203 6.58 2.48 8.01
C SER A 203 5.19 3.11 8.04
N VAL A 204 4.24 2.40 8.63
CA VAL A 204 2.84 2.86 8.71
C VAL A 204 2.66 3.67 9.98
N GLN A 205 2.11 4.87 9.83
CA GLN A 205 1.80 5.79 10.91
C GLN A 205 0.31 6.16 10.83
N SER A 206 -0.21 6.76 11.89
CA SER A 206 -1.60 7.21 11.88
C SER A 206 -1.85 8.22 10.76
N GLY A 207 -2.77 7.88 9.84
CA GLY A 207 -3.18 8.71 8.70
C GLY A 207 -2.15 8.88 7.58
N ARG A 208 -1.04 8.10 7.58
CA ARG A 208 0.01 8.20 6.56
C ARG A 208 0.92 6.98 6.48
N LEU A 209 1.56 6.84 5.33
CA LEU A 209 2.69 5.94 5.11
C LEU A 209 3.98 6.77 5.04
N ASP A 210 4.91 6.52 5.93
CA ASP A 210 6.23 7.15 5.91
C ASP A 210 7.17 6.35 5.01
N ILE A 211 7.68 6.98 3.96
CA ILE A 211 8.59 6.41 2.97
C ILE A 211 9.99 6.90 3.27
N LYS A 212 10.88 6.01 3.68
CA LYS A 212 12.29 6.34 3.90
C LYS A 212 13.06 6.20 2.58
N VAL A 213 13.72 7.27 2.20
CA VAL A 213 14.53 7.32 0.98
C VAL A 213 15.99 7.62 1.32
N GLY A 214 16.90 7.08 0.51
CA GLY A 214 18.33 7.32 0.63
C GLY A 214 18.99 7.31 -0.75
N LEU A 215 20.30 7.46 -0.82
CA LEU A 215 21.01 7.31 -2.08
C LEU A 215 21.14 5.85 -2.48
N ARG A 216 21.09 5.59 -3.79
CA ARG A 216 21.32 4.27 -4.37
C ARG A 216 22.74 3.81 -4.07
N GLY A 217 22.88 2.59 -3.55
CA GLY A 217 24.21 2.00 -3.23
C GLY A 217 24.85 2.54 -1.96
N SER A 218 24.10 3.20 -1.08
CA SER A 218 24.57 3.60 0.27
C SER A 218 24.16 2.58 1.31
#